data_ebeaf92f12e9b8ff0c778f5be0206710
#
_entry.id   ebeaf92f12e9b8ff0c778f5be0206710
#
_cell.length_a   1.000
_cell.length_b   1.000
_cell.length_c   1.000
_cell.angle_alpha   90.00
_cell.angle_beta   90.00
_cell.angle_gamma   90.00
#
_symmetry.space_group_name_H-M   'P 1'
#
loop_
_entity.id
_entity.type
_entity.pdbx_description
1 polymer ?
#
loop_
_entity_poly.entity_id
_entity_poly.type
_entity_poly.pdbx_seq_one_letter_code
_entity_poly.pdbx_strand_id
1 'polypeptide(L)'
;YEQKIGAVYLARTIQAASPRRYDVRLGSDDAIWVWLNGAQVHANDVARGVAADQDSLSLDLLEGSNELLIKVVNAGGAFGSFYRLANEEISAESAELVHAIKRPSDERDEALSVALRDHYRQTTSKEWRELKGDADAAATERDSYKTGFAQTMIMRERPEPRPTHMLMRGQYDQPGDQVYPGVPAVFPDLPAGAEADRLGLAKWLVDPAHPLTSRVIMNRLWQQLFGTGIVKTSGDFGMQGEWPSHPELLDWLSVEFIESGWDVQHMLRLMMSSSAYQQDSRVAPEKHKHDPENRLLARGPNHRLDAEVIRDSALFVSGLLVEKLGGASV
;
A
#
# COMPACT_ATOMS: atom_id res chain seq x y z
N TYR A 1 25.61 -54.13 -26.33
CA TYR A 1 27.01 -53.75 -26.56
C TYR A 1 27.84 -54.99 -26.34
N GLU A 2 28.64 -55.41 -27.35
CA GLU A 2 29.56 -56.49 -27.21
C GLU A 2 30.61 -56.19 -26.15
N GLN A 3 30.88 -57.15 -25.28
CA GLN A 3 31.98 -57.11 -24.30
C GLN A 3 33.31 -56.98 -25.02
N LYS A 4 33.89 -55.78 -25.05
CA LYS A 4 35.20 -55.57 -25.69
C LYS A 4 36.22 -55.09 -24.64
N ILE A 5 37.25 -55.84 -24.44
CA ILE A 5 38.48 -55.38 -23.75
C ILE A 5 39.11 -54.32 -24.64
N GLY A 6 39.39 -53.15 -24.06
CA GLY A 6 39.95 -52.03 -24.84
C GLY A 6 40.19 -50.76 -24.04
N ALA A 7 40.74 -49.77 -24.70
CA ALA A 7 40.95 -48.46 -24.14
C ALA A 7 40.24 -47.39 -24.98
N VAL A 8 39.61 -46.43 -24.32
CA VAL A 8 39.03 -45.24 -24.96
C VAL A 8 39.76 -44.00 -24.47
N TYR A 9 40.03 -43.10 -25.40
CA TYR A 9 40.61 -41.80 -25.10
C TYR A 9 39.56 -40.71 -25.33
N LEU A 10 39.33 -39.88 -24.31
CA LEU A 10 38.45 -38.71 -24.32
C LEU A 10 39.33 -37.46 -24.28
N ALA A 11 39.29 -36.64 -25.32
CA ALA A 11 40.07 -35.41 -25.41
C ALA A 11 39.14 -34.20 -25.39
N ARG A 12 39.51 -33.16 -24.63
CA ARG A 12 38.76 -31.90 -24.56
C ARG A 12 39.71 -30.72 -24.41
N THR A 13 39.47 -29.67 -25.17
CA THR A 13 40.14 -28.38 -24.99
C THR A 13 39.30 -27.50 -24.03
N ILE A 14 39.92 -26.97 -22.97
CA ILE A 14 39.30 -26.10 -21.98
C ILE A 14 39.94 -24.72 -22.10
N GLN A 15 39.12 -23.70 -22.36
CA GLN A 15 39.56 -22.31 -22.41
C GLN A 15 39.38 -21.69 -21.01
N ALA A 16 40.46 -21.13 -20.46
CA ALA A 16 40.42 -20.42 -19.18
C ALA A 16 40.81 -18.96 -19.39
N ALA A 17 39.97 -18.03 -18.92
CA ALA A 17 40.21 -16.59 -19.03
C ALA A 17 41.33 -16.08 -18.08
N SER A 18 41.69 -16.87 -17.07
CA SER A 18 42.76 -16.64 -16.12
C SER A 18 43.18 -17.99 -15.51
N PRO A 19 44.39 -18.11 -14.93
CA PRO A 19 44.77 -19.31 -14.20
C PRO A 19 43.77 -19.64 -13.11
N ARG A 20 43.30 -20.88 -13.06
CA ARG A 20 42.30 -21.31 -12.06
C ARG A 20 42.37 -22.80 -11.79
N ARG A 21 41.86 -23.19 -10.61
CA ARG A 21 41.76 -24.60 -10.23
C ARG A 21 40.31 -25.07 -10.35
N TYR A 22 40.12 -26.22 -10.98
CA TYR A 22 38.86 -26.94 -11.04
C TYR A 22 39.00 -28.29 -10.33
N ASP A 23 38.11 -28.53 -9.35
CA ASP A 23 37.98 -29.84 -8.76
C ASP A 23 37.02 -30.68 -9.58
N VAL A 24 37.46 -31.86 -10.02
CA VAL A 24 36.65 -32.76 -10.84
C VAL A 24 36.44 -34.08 -10.11
N ARG A 25 35.30 -34.67 -10.37
CA ARG A 25 34.93 -36.02 -9.93
C ARG A 25 34.85 -36.91 -11.17
N LEU A 26 35.49 -38.08 -11.08
CA LEU A 26 35.53 -39.05 -12.15
C LEU A 26 34.98 -40.38 -11.70
N GLY A 27 34.56 -41.17 -12.66
CA GLY A 27 34.29 -42.60 -12.50
C GLY A 27 34.63 -43.35 -13.77
N SER A 28 35.12 -44.55 -13.63
CA SER A 28 35.52 -45.40 -14.76
C SER A 28 35.10 -46.85 -14.54
N ASP A 29 34.79 -47.49 -15.64
CA ASP A 29 34.75 -48.93 -15.70
C ASP A 29 36.19 -49.41 -15.89
N ASP A 30 36.74 -50.01 -14.85
CA ASP A 30 38.13 -50.34 -14.62
C ASP A 30 39.07 -49.09 -14.53
N ALA A 31 40.27 -49.18 -15.13
CA ALA A 31 41.36 -48.23 -14.91
C ALA A 31 41.19 -46.90 -15.64
N ILE A 32 41.69 -45.81 -15.04
CA ILE A 32 41.60 -44.44 -15.57
C ILE A 32 42.96 -43.73 -15.43
N TRP A 33 43.38 -43.00 -16.48
CA TRP A 33 44.50 -42.07 -16.48
C TRP A 33 44.03 -40.72 -17.01
N VAL A 34 44.56 -39.64 -16.43
CA VAL A 34 44.21 -38.26 -16.81
C VAL A 34 45.50 -37.46 -17.02
N TRP A 35 45.58 -36.75 -18.15
CA TRP A 35 46.63 -35.79 -18.46
C TRP A 35 46.01 -34.40 -18.67
N LEU A 36 46.72 -33.40 -18.17
CA LEU A 36 46.42 -32.00 -18.42
C LEU A 36 47.66 -31.36 -19.05
N ASN A 37 47.50 -30.74 -20.22
CA ASN A 37 48.60 -30.11 -20.96
C ASN A 37 49.83 -31.05 -21.16
N GLY A 38 49.57 -32.33 -21.40
CA GLY A 38 50.59 -33.37 -21.56
C GLY A 38 51.19 -33.96 -20.28
N ALA A 39 50.93 -33.34 -19.10
CA ALA A 39 51.37 -33.85 -17.81
C ALA A 39 50.30 -34.79 -17.21
N GLN A 40 50.74 -35.98 -16.72
CA GLN A 40 49.84 -36.91 -16.04
C GLN A 40 49.46 -36.35 -14.64
N VAL A 41 48.16 -36.08 -14.43
CA VAL A 41 47.63 -35.50 -13.18
C VAL A 41 46.90 -36.53 -12.32
N HIS A 42 46.49 -37.66 -12.91
CA HIS A 42 45.84 -38.74 -12.19
C HIS A 42 46.07 -40.09 -12.87
N ALA A 43 46.16 -41.13 -12.08
CA ALA A 43 46.17 -42.52 -12.54
C ALA A 43 45.58 -43.43 -11.47
N ASN A 44 44.65 -44.28 -11.85
CA ASN A 44 44.09 -45.30 -10.98
C ASN A 44 43.90 -46.60 -11.80
N ASP A 45 44.78 -47.54 -11.53
CA ASP A 45 44.77 -48.84 -12.19
C ASP A 45 44.01 -49.85 -11.30
N VAL A 46 42.72 -49.95 -11.48
CA VAL A 46 41.81 -50.70 -10.63
C VAL A 46 40.76 -51.40 -11.49
N ALA A 47 40.42 -52.65 -11.11
CA ALA A 47 39.30 -53.35 -11.72
C ALA A 47 38.00 -53.02 -10.94
N ARG A 48 37.06 -52.31 -11.58
CA ARG A 48 35.80 -51.87 -10.98
C ARG A 48 34.76 -51.55 -12.03
N GLY A 49 33.48 -51.62 -11.65
CA GLY A 49 32.38 -51.09 -12.47
C GLY A 49 32.25 -49.56 -12.32
N VAL A 50 31.75 -48.89 -13.36
CA VAL A 50 31.57 -47.45 -13.35
C VAL A 50 30.55 -47.01 -12.31
N ALA A 51 30.92 -46.02 -11.48
CA ALA A 51 30.03 -45.29 -10.59
C ALA A 51 30.42 -43.81 -10.55
N ALA A 52 29.53 -42.98 -10.06
CA ALA A 52 29.84 -41.58 -9.86
C ALA A 52 30.83 -41.37 -8.72
N ASP A 53 31.69 -40.34 -8.86
CA ASP A 53 32.58 -39.83 -7.81
C ASP A 53 33.62 -40.84 -7.24
N GLN A 54 34.01 -41.82 -8.04
CA GLN A 54 35.00 -42.83 -7.63
C GLN A 54 36.38 -42.24 -7.44
N ASP A 55 36.76 -41.27 -8.25
CA ASP A 55 38.04 -40.54 -8.17
C ASP A 55 37.80 -39.04 -8.06
N SER A 56 38.68 -38.33 -7.37
CA SER A 56 38.67 -36.88 -7.28
C SER A 56 40.06 -36.33 -7.56
N LEU A 57 40.14 -35.29 -8.38
CA LEU A 57 41.37 -34.57 -8.67
C LEU A 57 41.14 -33.11 -8.93
N SER A 58 42.22 -32.32 -8.77
CA SER A 58 42.17 -30.88 -9.10
C SER A 58 42.94 -30.66 -10.42
N LEU A 59 42.34 -29.93 -11.35
CA LEU A 59 42.93 -29.48 -12.60
C LEU A 59 43.38 -28.03 -12.46
N ASP A 60 44.67 -27.76 -12.47
CA ASP A 60 45.24 -26.42 -12.46
C ASP A 60 45.35 -25.91 -13.90
N LEU A 61 44.36 -25.12 -14.34
CA LEU A 61 44.33 -24.59 -15.70
C LEU A 61 45.20 -23.32 -15.80
N LEU A 62 45.96 -23.22 -16.86
CA LEU A 62 46.65 -22.01 -17.27
C LEU A 62 45.71 -21.07 -18.02
N GLU A 63 46.05 -19.79 -18.08
CA GLU A 63 45.35 -18.85 -18.95
C GLU A 63 45.45 -19.29 -20.42
N GLY A 64 44.33 -19.22 -21.14
CA GLY A 64 44.20 -19.63 -22.52
C GLY A 64 43.73 -21.08 -22.69
N SER A 65 44.29 -21.80 -23.66
CA SER A 65 43.87 -23.15 -24.06
C SER A 65 44.58 -24.21 -23.23
N ASN A 66 43.80 -25.11 -22.63
CA ASN A 66 44.30 -26.27 -21.88
C ASN A 66 43.78 -27.56 -22.51
N GLU A 67 44.63 -28.55 -22.68
CA GLU A 67 44.28 -29.84 -23.24
C GLU A 67 44.08 -30.86 -22.12
N LEU A 68 42.87 -31.38 -21.99
CA LEU A 68 42.53 -32.48 -21.08
C LEU A 68 42.42 -33.77 -21.90
N LEU A 69 43.16 -34.78 -21.51
CA LEU A 69 43.09 -36.13 -22.08
C LEU A 69 42.79 -37.12 -20.97
N ILE A 70 41.75 -37.93 -21.16
CA ILE A 70 41.35 -38.99 -20.23
C ILE A 70 41.39 -40.31 -20.99
N LYS A 71 42.12 -41.29 -20.45
CA LYS A 71 42.14 -42.68 -20.95
C LYS A 71 41.37 -43.55 -19.94
N VAL A 72 40.37 -44.26 -20.41
CA VAL A 72 39.65 -45.28 -19.65
C VAL A 72 39.91 -46.62 -20.27
N VAL A 73 40.35 -47.60 -19.46
CA VAL A 73 40.61 -48.97 -19.89
C VAL A 73 39.56 -49.88 -19.30
N ASN A 74 38.92 -50.66 -20.11
CA ASN A 74 37.95 -51.69 -19.73
C ASN A 74 38.61 -53.06 -19.91
N ALA A 75 38.75 -53.81 -18.85
CA ALA A 75 39.30 -55.20 -18.84
C ALA A 75 38.20 -56.25 -19.10
N GLY A 76 36.92 -55.86 -19.13
CA GLY A 76 35.78 -56.72 -19.46
C GLY A 76 34.48 -56.19 -18.89
N GLY A 77 33.35 -56.56 -19.50
CA GLY A 77 32.04 -56.12 -19.07
C GLY A 77 31.48 -54.93 -19.85
N ALA A 78 30.65 -54.12 -19.23
CA ALA A 78 30.10 -52.91 -19.79
C ALA A 78 31.14 -51.79 -19.77
N PHE A 79 31.19 -50.95 -20.79
CA PHE A 79 32.09 -49.80 -20.86
C PHE A 79 31.38 -48.53 -20.39
N GLY A 80 31.97 -47.79 -19.44
CA GLY A 80 31.42 -46.55 -18.97
C GLY A 80 32.44 -45.59 -18.36
N SER A 81 32.14 -44.32 -18.38
CA SER A 81 32.91 -43.30 -17.67
C SER A 81 31.95 -42.19 -17.15
N PHE A 82 32.33 -41.59 -16.03
CA PHE A 82 31.65 -40.49 -15.40
C PHE A 82 32.58 -39.29 -15.22
N TYR A 83 32.10 -38.10 -15.49
CA TYR A 83 32.84 -36.85 -15.29
C TYR A 83 31.92 -35.75 -14.85
N ARG A 84 32.26 -35.05 -13.76
CA ARG A 84 31.61 -33.81 -13.35
C ARG A 84 32.60 -32.85 -12.67
N LEU A 85 32.29 -31.55 -12.69
CA LEU A 85 32.95 -30.54 -11.85
C LEU A 85 32.44 -30.63 -10.41
N ALA A 86 33.34 -30.68 -9.42
CA ALA A 86 32.97 -30.87 -8.02
C ALA A 86 32.28 -29.63 -7.41
N ASN A 87 32.53 -28.43 -7.96
CA ASN A 87 32.05 -27.15 -7.46
C ASN A 87 30.86 -26.57 -8.24
N GLU A 88 30.37 -27.26 -9.27
CA GLU A 88 29.12 -26.93 -9.92
C GLU A 88 28.05 -27.93 -9.47
N GLU A 89 27.30 -27.56 -8.46
CA GLU A 89 25.93 -28.05 -8.36
C GLU A 89 25.19 -27.48 -9.58
N ILE A 90 25.12 -28.29 -10.65
CA ILE A 90 24.20 -27.99 -11.75
C ILE A 90 22.80 -28.09 -11.12
N SER A 91 22.22 -26.95 -10.80
CA SER A 91 20.84 -26.94 -10.38
C SER A 91 19.98 -27.64 -11.45
N ALA A 92 18.87 -28.25 -11.05
CA ALA A 92 17.96 -28.88 -12.02
C ALA A 92 17.60 -27.91 -13.14
N GLU A 93 17.47 -26.63 -12.80
CA GLU A 93 17.20 -25.50 -13.69
C GLU A 93 18.32 -25.29 -14.73
N SER A 94 19.60 -25.40 -14.34
CA SER A 94 20.75 -25.31 -15.28
C SER A 94 20.81 -26.52 -16.21
N ALA A 95 20.40 -27.69 -15.74
CA ALA A 95 20.37 -28.90 -16.58
C ALA A 95 19.25 -28.80 -17.64
N GLU A 96 18.10 -28.29 -17.31
CA GLU A 96 17.00 -28.02 -18.25
C GLU A 96 17.39 -26.99 -19.30
N LEU A 97 18.08 -25.92 -18.94
CA LEU A 97 18.56 -24.91 -19.87
C LEU A 97 19.63 -25.46 -20.83
N VAL A 98 20.51 -26.33 -20.36
CA VAL A 98 21.51 -27.02 -21.22
C VAL A 98 20.81 -27.95 -22.23
N HIS A 99 19.77 -28.66 -21.80
CA HIS A 99 18.92 -29.46 -22.69
C HIS A 99 18.15 -28.59 -23.69
N ALA A 100 17.67 -27.45 -23.26
CA ALA A 100 16.94 -26.49 -24.07
C ALA A 100 17.77 -25.89 -25.21
N ILE A 101 19.04 -25.56 -24.93
CA ILE A 101 19.94 -25.00 -25.94
C ILE A 101 20.20 -26.01 -27.08
N LYS A 102 20.23 -27.31 -26.79
CA LYS A 102 20.47 -28.36 -27.76
C LYS A 102 19.26 -28.65 -28.69
N ARG A 103 18.07 -28.21 -28.32
CA ARG A 103 16.86 -28.35 -29.18
C ARG A 103 16.88 -27.30 -30.30
N PRO A 104 16.53 -27.63 -31.53
CA PRO A 104 16.28 -26.65 -32.59
C PRO A 104 15.26 -25.59 -32.14
N SER A 105 15.38 -24.37 -32.65
CA SER A 105 14.54 -23.23 -32.22
C SER A 105 13.05 -23.42 -32.51
N ASP A 106 12.73 -24.16 -33.53
CA ASP A 106 11.36 -24.53 -33.99
C ASP A 106 10.72 -25.64 -33.16
N GLU A 107 11.53 -26.41 -32.42
CA GLU A 107 11.05 -27.44 -31.48
C GLU A 107 10.94 -26.96 -30.03
N ARG A 108 11.24 -25.69 -29.76
CA ARG A 108 11.13 -25.09 -28.42
C ARG A 108 9.73 -24.53 -28.19
N ASP A 109 9.10 -24.92 -27.08
CA ASP A 109 7.89 -24.26 -26.64
C ASP A 109 8.16 -22.82 -26.15
N GLU A 110 7.11 -22.04 -25.95
CA GLU A 110 7.25 -20.64 -25.56
C GLU A 110 7.87 -20.50 -24.17
N ALA A 111 7.54 -21.36 -23.21
CA ALA A 111 8.07 -21.33 -21.85
C ALA A 111 9.60 -21.53 -21.85
N LEU A 112 10.08 -22.49 -22.64
CA LEU A 112 11.50 -22.78 -22.81
C LEU A 112 12.23 -21.64 -23.51
N SER A 113 11.64 -21.03 -24.51
CA SER A 113 12.17 -19.89 -25.23
C SER A 113 12.28 -18.64 -24.32
N VAL A 114 11.31 -18.43 -23.44
CA VAL A 114 11.33 -17.37 -22.43
C VAL A 114 12.46 -17.63 -21.42
N ALA A 115 12.55 -18.83 -20.87
CA ALA A 115 13.58 -19.19 -19.90
C ALA A 115 15.01 -19.02 -20.46
N LEU A 116 15.26 -19.45 -21.69
CA LEU A 116 16.53 -19.25 -22.37
C LEU A 116 16.87 -17.78 -22.59
N ARG A 117 15.88 -16.98 -23.04
CA ARG A 117 16.04 -15.55 -23.25
C ARG A 117 16.35 -14.83 -21.94
N ASP A 118 15.65 -15.18 -20.86
CA ASP A 118 15.85 -14.56 -19.57
C ASP A 118 17.20 -14.96 -18.95
N HIS A 119 17.60 -16.21 -19.09
CA HIS A 119 18.95 -16.64 -18.72
C HIS A 119 20.04 -15.88 -19.49
N TYR A 120 19.91 -15.75 -20.81
CA TYR A 120 20.84 -14.96 -21.63
C TYR A 120 20.89 -13.49 -21.18
N ARG A 121 19.75 -12.87 -20.93
CA ARG A 121 19.66 -11.49 -20.46
C ARG A 121 20.39 -11.30 -19.14
N GLN A 122 20.17 -12.20 -18.18
CA GLN A 122 20.75 -12.13 -16.84
C GLN A 122 22.25 -12.42 -16.84
N THR A 123 22.72 -13.37 -17.65
CA THR A 123 24.10 -13.85 -17.60
C THR A 123 25.02 -13.17 -18.62
N THR A 124 24.53 -12.88 -19.82
CA THR A 124 25.34 -12.49 -20.97
C THR A 124 25.10 -11.04 -21.42
N SER A 125 23.86 -10.57 -21.42
CA SER A 125 23.55 -9.23 -21.90
C SER A 125 23.92 -8.14 -20.87
N LYS A 126 25.01 -7.42 -21.15
CA LYS A 126 25.47 -6.30 -20.31
C LYS A 126 24.43 -5.19 -20.27
N GLU A 127 23.90 -4.80 -21.43
CA GLU A 127 22.90 -3.73 -21.57
C GLU A 127 21.62 -4.05 -20.78
N TRP A 128 21.12 -5.28 -20.85
CA TRP A 128 19.94 -5.67 -20.09
C TRP A 128 20.18 -5.59 -18.58
N ARG A 129 21.36 -6.02 -18.10
CA ARG A 129 21.69 -5.96 -16.67
C ARG A 129 21.80 -4.52 -16.16
N GLU A 130 22.37 -3.61 -16.96
CA GLU A 130 22.43 -2.18 -16.64
C GLU A 130 21.02 -1.59 -16.55
N LEU A 131 20.18 -1.76 -17.59
CA LEU A 131 18.79 -1.28 -17.58
C LEU A 131 17.94 -1.90 -16.47
N LYS A 132 18.14 -3.18 -16.18
CA LYS A 132 17.44 -3.85 -15.06
C LYS A 132 17.88 -3.28 -13.72
N GLY A 133 19.19 -3.03 -13.55
CA GLY A 133 19.73 -2.38 -12.36
C GLY A 133 19.15 -1.00 -12.13
N ASP A 134 19.06 -0.18 -13.18
CA ASP A 134 18.45 1.15 -13.13
C ASP A 134 16.94 1.07 -12.78
N ALA A 135 16.24 0.13 -13.38
CA ALA A 135 14.82 -0.09 -13.09
C ALA A 135 14.59 -0.55 -11.64
N ASP A 136 15.43 -1.45 -11.12
CA ASP A 136 15.34 -1.92 -9.75
C ASP A 136 15.73 -0.82 -8.74
N ALA A 137 16.72 0.00 -9.07
CA ALA A 137 17.08 1.18 -8.27
C ALA A 137 15.94 2.19 -8.21
N ALA A 138 15.34 2.53 -9.35
CA ALA A 138 14.18 3.42 -9.43
C ALA A 138 12.96 2.85 -8.69
N ALA A 139 12.72 1.54 -8.76
CA ALA A 139 11.66 0.88 -8.00
C ALA A 139 11.91 0.96 -6.48
N THR A 140 13.16 0.76 -6.06
CA THR A 140 13.57 0.86 -4.65
C THR A 140 13.40 2.29 -4.13
N GLU A 141 13.83 3.28 -4.92
CA GLU A 141 13.66 4.69 -4.59
C GLU A 141 12.18 5.06 -4.47
N ARG A 142 11.35 4.66 -5.43
CA ARG A 142 9.90 4.85 -5.38
C ARG A 142 9.28 4.26 -4.12
N ASP A 143 9.65 3.03 -3.76
CA ASP A 143 9.06 2.32 -2.62
C ASP A 143 9.57 2.92 -1.29
N SER A 144 10.82 3.34 -1.23
CA SER A 144 11.37 4.12 -0.12
C SER A 144 10.62 5.46 0.04
N TYR A 145 10.37 6.17 -1.06
CA TYR A 145 9.61 7.41 -1.03
C TYR A 145 8.18 7.18 -0.53
N LYS A 146 7.50 6.12 -0.99
CA LYS A 146 6.16 5.76 -0.54
C LYS A 146 6.07 5.44 0.95
N THR A 147 7.08 4.78 1.51
CA THR A 147 7.10 4.47 2.95
C THR A 147 7.28 5.70 3.83
N GLY A 148 7.79 6.81 3.27
CA GLY A 148 7.89 8.10 3.96
C GLY A 148 6.56 8.85 4.12
N PHE A 149 5.51 8.48 3.40
CA PHE A 149 4.20 9.11 3.57
C PHE A 149 3.51 8.63 4.84
N ALA A 150 2.96 9.59 5.58
CA ALA A 150 2.09 9.26 6.69
C ALA A 150 0.88 8.47 6.19
N GLN A 151 0.70 7.28 6.73
CA GLN A 151 -0.44 6.43 6.40
C GLN A 151 -1.50 6.57 7.48
N THR A 152 -2.76 6.67 7.07
CA THR A 152 -3.90 6.63 7.96
C THR A 152 -4.85 5.52 7.57
N MET A 153 -5.50 4.92 8.55
CA MET A 153 -6.55 3.96 8.29
C MET A 153 -7.79 4.69 7.79
N ILE A 154 -8.33 4.24 6.69
CA ILE A 154 -9.61 4.70 6.16
C ILE A 154 -10.67 3.61 6.30
N MET A 155 -11.90 4.00 6.58
CA MET A 155 -13.02 3.08 6.50
C MET A 155 -13.35 2.78 5.04
N ARG A 156 -13.54 1.50 4.73
CA ARG A 156 -13.96 1.03 3.41
C ARG A 156 -15.26 0.24 3.57
N GLU A 157 -16.18 0.42 2.65
CA GLU A 157 -17.39 -0.40 2.62
C GLU A 157 -17.03 -1.88 2.36
N ARG A 158 -17.78 -2.77 2.98
CA ARG A 158 -17.64 -4.20 2.74
C ARG A 158 -18.39 -4.56 1.45
N PRO A 159 -17.84 -5.49 0.63
CA PRO A 159 -18.55 -5.98 -0.55
C PRO A 159 -19.94 -6.54 -0.21
N GLU A 160 -20.06 -7.21 0.95
CA GLU A 160 -21.31 -7.71 1.48
C GLU A 160 -21.56 -7.04 2.85
N PRO A 161 -22.63 -6.23 2.98
CA PRO A 161 -23.00 -5.63 4.25
C PRO A 161 -23.31 -6.71 5.30
N ARG A 162 -22.86 -6.45 6.54
CA ARG A 162 -23.18 -7.37 7.63
C ARG A 162 -24.67 -7.30 7.94
N PRO A 163 -25.38 -8.44 8.07
CA PRO A 163 -26.76 -8.46 8.52
C PRO A 163 -26.91 -7.71 9.85
N THR A 164 -27.84 -6.78 9.91
CA THR A 164 -28.13 -5.97 11.09
C THR A 164 -29.56 -6.18 11.48
N HIS A 165 -29.83 -6.28 12.77
CA HIS A 165 -31.16 -6.55 13.31
C HIS A 165 -31.56 -5.51 14.32
N MET A 166 -32.85 -5.27 14.44
CA MET A 166 -33.41 -4.55 15.56
C MET A 166 -33.12 -5.35 16.84
N LEU A 167 -32.53 -4.71 17.83
CA LEU A 167 -32.24 -5.39 19.09
C LEU A 167 -33.42 -5.25 20.05
N MET A 168 -33.94 -6.38 20.53
CA MET A 168 -35.02 -6.39 21.46
C MET A 168 -34.58 -5.73 22.79
N ARG A 169 -35.21 -4.61 23.15
CA ARG A 169 -34.84 -3.79 24.32
C ARG A 169 -33.36 -3.38 24.36
N GLY A 170 -32.70 -3.30 23.20
CA GLY A 170 -31.25 -2.99 23.08
C GLY A 170 -30.30 -4.11 23.49
N GLN A 171 -30.78 -5.34 23.74
CA GLN A 171 -29.96 -6.47 24.13
C GLN A 171 -29.28 -7.08 22.89
N TYR A 172 -27.94 -7.14 22.91
CA TYR A 172 -27.13 -7.57 21.76
C TYR A 172 -27.31 -9.07 21.40
N ASP A 173 -27.74 -9.86 22.36
CA ASP A 173 -27.98 -11.31 22.25
C ASP A 173 -29.42 -11.67 21.87
N GLN A 174 -30.29 -10.66 21.70
CA GLN A 174 -31.69 -10.82 21.31
C GLN A 174 -31.99 -10.07 20.02
N PRO A 175 -31.52 -10.55 18.86
CA PRO A 175 -31.82 -9.97 17.57
C PRO A 175 -33.30 -10.19 17.21
N GLY A 176 -34.01 -9.14 16.82
CA GLY A 176 -35.32 -9.18 16.22
C GLY A 176 -35.26 -9.13 14.68
N ASP A 177 -36.17 -8.36 14.08
CA ASP A 177 -36.28 -8.24 12.62
C ASP A 177 -35.00 -7.67 12.00
N GLN A 178 -34.62 -8.17 10.82
CA GLN A 178 -33.52 -7.63 10.06
C GLN A 178 -33.86 -6.23 9.53
N VAL A 179 -32.91 -5.31 9.66
CA VAL A 179 -33.04 -3.94 9.16
C VAL A 179 -31.96 -3.63 8.13
N TYR A 180 -32.26 -2.69 7.26
CA TYR A 180 -31.39 -2.27 6.16
C TYR A 180 -31.03 -0.78 6.33
N PRO A 181 -29.89 -0.32 5.79
CA PRO A 181 -29.54 1.08 5.76
C PRO A 181 -30.62 1.91 5.07
N GLY A 182 -30.95 3.06 5.64
CA GLY A 182 -31.95 3.97 5.09
C GLY A 182 -31.96 5.29 5.85
N VAL A 183 -32.77 6.21 5.39
CA VAL A 183 -33.00 7.52 6.02
C VAL A 183 -34.41 7.57 6.65
N PRO A 184 -34.66 8.43 7.67
CA PRO A 184 -35.99 8.54 8.26
C PRO A 184 -37.04 8.97 7.23
N ALA A 185 -38.17 8.28 7.17
CA ALA A 185 -39.21 8.49 6.17
C ALA A 185 -39.91 9.90 6.22
N VAL A 186 -39.63 10.67 7.26
CA VAL A 186 -40.14 12.06 7.40
C VAL A 186 -39.29 13.07 6.59
N PHE A 187 -38.09 12.67 6.15
CA PHE A 187 -37.19 13.48 5.36
C PHE A 187 -37.17 13.05 3.90
N PRO A 188 -36.64 13.88 3.01
CA PRO A 188 -36.41 13.46 1.62
C PRO A 188 -35.59 12.16 1.53
N ASP A 189 -35.86 11.38 0.51
CA ASP A 189 -35.10 10.18 0.20
C ASP A 189 -33.62 10.49 -0.13
N LEU A 190 -32.80 9.45 -0.18
CA LEU A 190 -31.42 9.58 -0.67
C LEU A 190 -31.39 10.18 -2.08
N PRO A 191 -30.39 11.01 -2.41
CA PRO A 191 -30.25 11.58 -3.75
C PRO A 191 -30.28 10.50 -4.84
N ALA A 192 -30.86 10.82 -5.99
CA ALA A 192 -30.98 9.88 -7.09
C ALA A 192 -29.63 9.27 -7.48
N GLY A 193 -29.56 7.94 -7.51
CA GLY A 193 -28.35 7.17 -7.83
C GLY A 193 -27.34 7.06 -6.67
N ALA A 194 -27.67 7.55 -5.47
CA ALA A 194 -26.87 7.28 -4.28
C ALA A 194 -27.19 5.91 -3.70
N GLU A 195 -26.16 5.16 -3.36
CA GLU A 195 -26.31 3.89 -2.63
C GLU A 195 -26.59 4.15 -1.14
N ALA A 196 -27.24 3.20 -0.47
CA ALA A 196 -27.53 3.30 0.98
C ALA A 196 -26.28 2.93 1.80
N ASP A 197 -25.20 3.68 1.62
CA ASP A 197 -23.90 3.56 2.28
C ASP A 197 -23.51 4.87 3.00
N ARG A 198 -22.29 4.93 3.55
CA ARG A 198 -21.78 6.12 4.22
C ARG A 198 -21.64 7.33 3.29
N LEU A 199 -21.29 7.08 2.03
CA LEU A 199 -21.18 8.16 1.05
C LEU A 199 -22.57 8.69 0.65
N GLY A 200 -23.53 7.79 0.46
CA GLY A 200 -24.93 8.16 0.24
C GLY A 200 -25.49 8.98 1.39
N LEU A 201 -25.25 8.57 2.64
CA LEU A 201 -25.63 9.34 3.83
C LEU A 201 -24.96 10.72 3.86
N ALA A 202 -23.66 10.79 3.55
CA ALA A 202 -22.95 12.08 3.51
C ALA A 202 -23.54 13.02 2.45
N LYS A 203 -23.83 12.53 1.25
CA LYS A 203 -24.49 13.30 0.19
C LYS A 203 -25.87 13.78 0.61
N TRP A 204 -26.64 12.91 1.26
CA TRP A 204 -27.98 13.25 1.77
C TRP A 204 -27.94 14.34 2.83
N LEU A 205 -26.99 14.28 3.77
CA LEU A 205 -26.83 15.29 4.82
C LEU A 205 -26.54 16.70 4.28
N VAL A 206 -25.82 16.80 3.16
CA VAL A 206 -25.47 18.08 2.52
C VAL A 206 -26.36 18.42 1.33
N ASP A 207 -27.40 17.64 1.07
CA ASP A 207 -28.35 17.93 0.01
C ASP A 207 -29.08 19.24 0.30
N PRO A 208 -29.21 20.17 -0.65
CA PRO A 208 -29.95 21.41 -0.47
C PRO A 208 -31.40 21.21 -0.03
N ALA A 209 -32.03 20.10 -0.37
CA ALA A 209 -33.38 19.73 0.05
C ALA A 209 -33.47 19.24 1.51
N HIS A 210 -32.31 18.95 2.16
CA HIS A 210 -32.30 18.49 3.54
C HIS A 210 -32.66 19.62 4.51
N PRO A 211 -33.78 19.51 5.25
CA PRO A 211 -34.34 20.67 5.96
C PRO A 211 -33.56 21.08 7.22
N LEU A 212 -32.74 20.22 7.80
CA LEU A 212 -32.16 20.44 9.12
C LEU A 212 -30.69 20.79 9.15
N THR A 213 -29.83 20.17 8.30
CA THR A 213 -28.38 20.25 8.45
C THR A 213 -27.87 21.69 8.46
N SER A 214 -28.26 22.49 7.47
CA SER A 214 -27.83 23.89 7.39
C SER A 214 -28.42 24.73 8.55
N ARG A 215 -29.68 24.53 8.91
CA ARG A 215 -30.32 25.25 10.02
C ARG A 215 -29.65 24.98 11.36
N VAL A 216 -29.34 23.71 11.64
CA VAL A 216 -28.65 23.31 12.87
C VAL A 216 -27.26 23.93 12.97
N ILE A 217 -26.51 23.91 11.86
CA ILE A 217 -25.14 24.49 11.81
C ILE A 217 -25.25 26.01 12.02
N MET A 218 -26.13 26.69 11.31
CA MET A 218 -26.31 28.14 11.44
C MET A 218 -26.75 28.53 12.84
N ASN A 219 -27.64 27.77 13.44
CA ASN A 219 -28.07 28.01 14.81
C ASN A 219 -26.90 27.88 15.81
N ARG A 220 -26.02 26.91 15.62
CA ARG A 220 -24.84 26.74 16.49
C ARG A 220 -23.82 27.85 16.30
N LEU A 221 -23.53 28.27 15.07
CA LEU A 221 -22.66 29.43 14.82
C LEU A 221 -23.24 30.71 15.38
N TRP A 222 -24.53 30.91 15.22
CA TRP A 222 -25.26 32.01 15.86
C TRP A 222 -25.11 32.00 17.38
N GLN A 223 -25.29 30.83 18.00
CA GLN A 223 -25.17 30.70 19.46
C GLN A 223 -23.76 31.06 19.95
N GLN A 224 -22.72 30.72 19.20
CA GLN A 224 -21.33 31.09 19.56
C GLN A 224 -21.15 32.61 19.56
N LEU A 225 -21.76 33.33 18.62
CA LEU A 225 -21.62 34.78 18.50
C LEU A 225 -22.57 35.56 19.41
N PHE A 226 -23.80 35.09 19.59
CA PHE A 226 -24.85 35.80 20.29
C PHE A 226 -25.18 35.23 21.69
N GLY A 227 -24.57 34.09 22.06
CA GLY A 227 -24.74 33.42 23.35
C GLY A 227 -25.93 32.47 23.40
N THR A 228 -27.07 32.83 22.78
CA THR A 228 -28.23 31.96 22.68
C THR A 228 -28.59 31.73 21.21
N GLY A 229 -28.89 30.50 20.84
CA GLY A 229 -29.31 30.16 19.48
C GLY A 229 -30.65 30.78 19.10
N ILE A 230 -30.91 30.99 17.82
CA ILE A 230 -32.23 31.36 17.29
C ILE A 230 -33.25 30.33 17.72
N VAL A 231 -32.89 29.04 17.65
CA VAL A 231 -33.54 27.94 18.39
C VAL A 231 -32.75 27.75 19.67
N LYS A 232 -33.33 28.02 20.81
CA LYS A 232 -32.64 27.96 22.11
C LYS A 232 -32.22 26.51 22.46
N THR A 233 -33.06 25.56 22.13
CA THR A 233 -32.77 24.11 22.30
C THR A 233 -31.89 23.61 21.17
N SER A 234 -30.62 24.02 21.11
CA SER A 234 -29.70 23.71 20.00
C SER A 234 -29.47 22.22 19.75
N GLY A 235 -29.77 21.36 20.72
CA GLY A 235 -29.71 19.89 20.59
C GLY A 235 -31.04 19.26 20.19
N ASP A 236 -32.12 20.01 20.13
CA ASP A 236 -33.46 19.50 19.80
C ASP A 236 -34.22 20.51 18.92
N PHE A 237 -34.36 20.17 17.66
CA PHE A 237 -35.17 20.88 16.67
C PHE A 237 -36.51 20.16 16.42
N GLY A 238 -36.83 19.18 17.24
CA GLY A 238 -38.04 18.37 17.12
C GLY A 238 -39.20 18.88 17.96
N MET A 239 -40.13 18.00 18.25
CA MET A 239 -41.42 18.32 18.93
C MET A 239 -41.27 18.84 20.38
N GLN A 240 -40.15 18.56 21.04
CA GLN A 240 -39.84 19.01 22.40
C GLN A 240 -38.94 20.26 22.41
N GLY A 241 -38.47 20.70 21.24
CA GLY A 241 -37.64 21.88 21.10
C GLY A 241 -38.45 23.17 21.14
N GLU A 242 -37.76 24.28 21.43
CA GLU A 242 -38.37 25.61 21.30
C GLU A 242 -38.47 26.05 19.84
N TRP A 243 -39.50 26.81 19.53
CA TRP A 243 -39.63 27.47 18.25
C TRP A 243 -38.51 28.52 18.05
N PRO A 244 -38.03 28.71 16.82
CA PRO A 244 -37.07 29.75 16.54
C PRO A 244 -37.62 31.12 16.83
N SER A 245 -36.85 32.00 17.50
CA SER A 245 -37.25 33.38 17.77
C SER A 245 -37.41 34.22 16.49
N HIS A 246 -36.66 33.88 15.46
CA HIS A 246 -36.63 34.55 14.14
C HIS A 246 -36.55 33.47 13.04
N PRO A 247 -37.69 32.85 12.68
CA PRO A 247 -37.68 31.73 11.70
C PRO A 247 -37.18 32.16 10.33
N GLU A 248 -37.59 33.31 9.82
CA GLU A 248 -37.20 33.81 8.51
C GLU A 248 -35.69 34.10 8.45
N LEU A 249 -35.09 34.57 9.55
CA LEU A 249 -33.65 34.79 9.65
C LEU A 249 -32.88 33.46 9.63
N LEU A 250 -33.36 32.47 10.35
CA LEU A 250 -32.74 31.14 10.36
C LEU A 250 -32.80 30.50 8.97
N ASP A 251 -33.92 30.62 8.29
CA ASP A 251 -34.11 30.12 6.94
C ASP A 251 -33.19 30.84 5.95
N TRP A 252 -33.12 32.16 6.01
CA TRP A 252 -32.24 32.96 5.15
C TRP A 252 -30.75 32.60 5.38
N LEU A 253 -30.29 32.55 6.63
CA LEU A 253 -28.93 32.16 6.96
C LEU A 253 -28.61 30.75 6.44
N SER A 254 -29.57 29.84 6.49
CA SER A 254 -29.43 28.47 6.03
C SER A 254 -29.27 28.35 4.51
N VAL A 255 -30.04 29.14 3.76
CA VAL A 255 -29.96 29.24 2.30
C VAL A 255 -28.63 29.87 1.90
N GLU A 256 -28.27 31.01 2.48
CA GLU A 256 -26.99 31.70 2.23
C GLU A 256 -25.78 30.78 2.48
N PHE A 257 -25.84 29.97 3.55
CA PHE A 257 -24.79 29.02 3.85
C PHE A 257 -24.62 27.94 2.78
N ILE A 258 -25.72 27.40 2.24
CA ILE A 258 -25.69 26.44 1.14
C ILE A 258 -25.17 27.12 -0.14
N GLU A 259 -25.70 28.30 -0.50
CA GLU A 259 -25.34 29.03 -1.73
C GLU A 259 -23.89 29.52 -1.73
N SER A 260 -23.34 29.87 -0.55
CA SER A 260 -21.91 30.19 -0.41
C SER A 260 -20.98 28.98 -0.50
N GLY A 261 -21.51 27.77 -0.73
CA GLY A 261 -20.72 26.54 -0.79
C GLY A 261 -20.28 26.03 0.59
N TRP A 262 -21.11 26.22 1.62
CA TRP A 262 -20.85 25.83 3.01
C TRP A 262 -19.64 26.58 3.62
N ASP A 263 -19.46 27.86 3.23
CA ASP A 263 -18.35 28.70 3.71
C ASP A 263 -18.67 29.27 5.11
N VAL A 264 -18.13 28.58 6.12
CA VAL A 264 -18.27 29.00 7.54
C VAL A 264 -17.63 30.37 7.78
N GLN A 265 -16.51 30.71 7.14
CA GLN A 265 -15.85 31.99 7.35
C GLN A 265 -16.66 33.16 6.76
N HIS A 266 -17.26 32.95 5.59
CA HIS A 266 -18.21 33.90 5.01
C HIS A 266 -19.35 34.17 5.99
N MET A 267 -19.98 33.11 6.51
CA MET A 267 -21.11 33.27 7.44
C MET A 267 -20.73 33.96 8.75
N LEU A 268 -19.56 33.65 9.31
CA LEU A 268 -19.11 34.38 10.51
C LEU A 268 -18.87 35.84 10.23
N ARG A 269 -18.21 36.22 9.12
CA ARG A 269 -18.03 37.62 8.72
C ARG A 269 -19.37 38.32 8.53
N LEU A 270 -20.31 37.65 7.86
CA LEU A 270 -21.66 38.18 7.62
C LEU A 270 -22.40 38.51 8.91
N MET A 271 -22.44 37.57 9.87
CA MET A 271 -23.06 37.73 11.17
C MET A 271 -22.36 38.82 12.00
N MET A 272 -21.04 38.83 12.05
CA MET A 272 -20.29 39.81 12.85
C MET A 272 -20.33 41.22 12.25
N SER A 273 -20.49 41.38 10.94
CA SER A 273 -20.68 42.68 10.29
C SER A 273 -22.09 43.20 10.36
N SER A 274 -23.03 42.39 10.86
CA SER A 274 -24.44 42.82 11.00
C SER A 274 -24.61 43.92 12.04
N SER A 275 -25.57 44.82 11.80
CA SER A 275 -25.92 45.85 12.76
C SER A 275 -26.42 45.26 14.10
N ALA A 276 -27.00 44.07 14.10
CA ALA A 276 -27.41 43.35 15.29
C ALA A 276 -26.25 42.98 16.21
N TYR A 277 -25.11 42.52 15.62
CA TYR A 277 -23.91 42.15 16.37
C TYR A 277 -23.14 43.38 16.87
N GLN A 278 -23.13 44.45 16.08
CA GLN A 278 -22.34 45.68 16.36
C GLN A 278 -23.07 46.67 17.30
N GLN A 279 -24.23 46.33 17.83
CA GLN A 279 -24.92 47.16 18.82
C GLN A 279 -24.09 47.27 20.13
N ASP A 280 -24.35 48.38 20.87
CA ASP A 280 -23.87 48.48 22.27
C ASP A 280 -24.51 47.35 23.12
N SER A 281 -23.71 46.68 23.92
CA SER A 281 -24.16 45.63 24.84
C SER A 281 -24.90 46.20 26.08
N ARG A 282 -24.75 47.48 26.35
CA ARG A 282 -25.45 48.16 27.47
C ARG A 282 -26.89 48.38 27.11
N VAL A 283 -27.77 48.18 28.07
CA VAL A 283 -29.22 48.35 27.90
C VAL A 283 -29.87 48.90 29.17
N ALA A 284 -30.94 49.65 28.99
CA ALA A 284 -31.75 50.14 30.13
C ALA A 284 -32.34 48.95 30.92
N PRO A 285 -32.46 49.07 32.27
CA PRO A 285 -32.97 48.00 33.14
C PRO A 285 -34.34 47.45 32.72
N GLU A 286 -35.22 48.28 32.21
CA GLU A 286 -36.55 47.88 31.75
C GLU A 286 -36.45 46.95 30.52
N LYS A 287 -35.61 47.27 29.54
CA LYS A 287 -35.38 46.41 28.38
C LYS A 287 -34.76 45.09 28.77
N HIS A 288 -33.77 45.12 29.71
CA HIS A 288 -33.17 43.90 30.23
C HIS A 288 -34.19 43.01 30.95
N LYS A 289 -35.12 43.60 31.68
CA LYS A 289 -36.19 42.87 32.36
C LYS A 289 -37.17 42.20 31.39
N HIS A 290 -37.45 42.85 30.24
CA HIS A 290 -38.33 42.29 29.20
C HIS A 290 -37.68 41.18 28.38
N ASP A 291 -36.39 41.30 28.07
CA ASP A 291 -35.65 40.32 27.28
C ASP A 291 -34.27 40.06 27.92
N PRO A 292 -34.22 39.29 29.03
CA PRO A 292 -32.99 39.04 29.75
C PRO A 292 -31.95 38.24 28.92
N GLU A 293 -32.41 37.37 28.03
CA GLU A 293 -31.56 36.54 27.17
C GLU A 293 -31.25 37.18 25.81
N ASN A 294 -31.67 38.42 25.59
CA ASN A 294 -31.49 39.12 24.31
C ASN A 294 -32.03 38.36 23.07
N ARG A 295 -33.16 37.69 23.25
CA ARG A 295 -33.80 36.92 22.19
C ARG A 295 -34.32 37.79 21.05
N LEU A 296 -34.68 39.05 21.37
CA LEU A 296 -35.19 40.02 20.42
C LEU A 296 -34.11 40.91 19.81
N LEU A 297 -32.83 40.64 20.09
CA LEU A 297 -31.65 41.32 19.53
C LEU A 297 -31.66 42.83 19.76
N ALA A 298 -32.16 43.29 20.92
CA ALA A 298 -32.27 44.69 21.24
C ALA A 298 -30.97 45.34 21.73
N ARG A 299 -29.91 44.57 21.86
CA ARG A 299 -28.55 44.95 22.22
C ARG A 299 -27.52 44.03 21.59
N GLY A 300 -26.26 44.44 21.60
CA GLY A 300 -25.14 43.55 21.22
C GLY A 300 -24.97 42.39 22.20
N PRO A 301 -24.34 41.31 21.81
CA PRO A 301 -24.10 40.13 22.64
C PRO A 301 -23.27 40.50 23.88
N ASN A 302 -23.60 39.92 25.01
CA ASN A 302 -22.89 40.07 26.28
C ASN A 302 -22.93 38.74 27.04
N HIS A 303 -22.06 37.85 26.67
CA HIS A 303 -21.89 36.54 27.30
C HIS A 303 -20.40 36.22 27.49
N ARG A 304 -20.11 35.32 28.41
CA ARG A 304 -18.75 34.89 28.65
C ARG A 304 -18.31 33.98 27.51
N LEU A 305 -17.19 34.34 26.89
CA LEU A 305 -16.52 33.48 25.87
C LEU A 305 -15.81 32.31 26.54
N ASP A 306 -15.58 31.25 25.75
CA ASP A 306 -14.79 30.10 26.17
C ASP A 306 -13.36 30.51 26.49
N ALA A 307 -12.69 29.78 27.39
CA ALA A 307 -11.38 30.13 27.88
C ALA A 307 -10.32 30.18 26.76
N GLU A 308 -10.42 29.26 25.81
CA GLU A 308 -9.57 29.17 24.63
C GLU A 308 -9.68 30.41 23.74
N VAL A 309 -10.93 30.88 23.51
CA VAL A 309 -11.18 32.08 22.71
C VAL A 309 -10.64 33.33 23.42
N ILE A 310 -10.78 33.43 24.75
CA ILE A 310 -10.21 34.52 25.53
C ILE A 310 -8.67 34.53 25.44
N ARG A 311 -8.04 33.36 25.61
CA ARG A 311 -6.59 33.21 25.50
C ARG A 311 -6.10 33.59 24.11
N ASP A 312 -6.68 33.05 23.07
CA ASP A 312 -6.26 33.32 21.70
C ASP A 312 -6.49 34.76 21.29
N SER A 313 -7.57 35.39 21.76
CA SER A 313 -7.81 36.81 21.57
C SER A 313 -6.73 37.66 22.25
N ALA A 314 -6.30 37.31 23.47
CA ALA A 314 -5.22 38.01 24.16
C ALA A 314 -3.87 37.84 23.42
N LEU A 315 -3.56 36.65 22.94
CA LEU A 315 -2.37 36.38 22.15
C LEU A 315 -2.39 37.11 20.80
N PHE A 316 -3.54 37.17 20.15
CA PHE A 316 -3.71 37.87 18.88
C PHE A 316 -3.47 39.38 19.05
N VAL A 317 -4.14 40.01 20.00
CA VAL A 317 -4.00 41.45 20.27
C VAL A 317 -2.57 41.83 20.68
N SER A 318 -1.89 40.97 21.41
CA SER A 318 -0.48 41.18 21.80
C SER A 318 0.54 40.84 20.68
N GLY A 319 0.11 40.30 19.54
CA GLY A 319 0.99 39.87 18.44
C GLY A 319 1.79 38.60 18.74
N LEU A 320 1.41 37.84 19.77
CA LEU A 320 2.08 36.61 20.20
C LEU A 320 1.43 35.33 19.65
N LEU A 321 0.28 35.45 18.99
CA LEU A 321 -0.39 34.29 18.40
C LEU A 321 0.42 33.71 17.25
N VAL A 322 0.75 32.43 17.34
CA VAL A 322 1.39 31.68 16.28
C VAL A 322 0.31 30.79 15.62
N GLU A 323 0.01 31.06 14.38
CA GLU A 323 -0.97 30.27 13.59
C GLU A 323 -0.33 28.94 13.15
N LYS A 324 -0.29 27.97 14.06
CA LYS A 324 0.19 26.61 13.80
C LYS A 324 -0.88 25.61 14.22
N LEU A 325 -1.46 24.93 13.25
CA LEU A 325 -2.42 23.86 13.50
C LEU A 325 -1.71 22.55 13.85
N GLY A 326 -2.27 21.84 14.84
CA GLY A 326 -1.75 20.55 15.30
C GLY A 326 -0.63 20.69 16.34
N GLY A 327 -0.25 19.57 16.93
CA GLY A 327 0.70 19.48 18.01
C GLY A 327 0.10 18.88 19.28
N ALA A 328 0.91 18.82 20.35
CA ALA A 328 0.45 18.41 21.65
C ALA A 328 -0.47 19.49 22.24
N SER A 329 -1.52 19.07 22.95
CA SER A 329 -2.36 20.01 23.70
C SER A 329 -1.53 20.66 24.83
N VAL A 330 -1.81 21.93 25.06
CA VAL A 330 -1.08 22.77 26.02
C VAL A 330 -1.80 22.78 27.36
#